data_6f21df6f6ba32c81e770c5ec7d599c41
#
_entry.id   6f21df6f6ba32c81e770c5ec7d599c41
#
_cell.length_a   1.000
_cell.length_b   1.000
_cell.length_c   1.000
_cell.angle_alpha   90.00
_cell.angle_beta   90.00
_cell.angle_gamma   90.00
#
_symmetry.space_group_name_H-M   'P 1'
#
loop_
_entity.id
_entity.type
_entity.pdbx_description
1 polymer ?
#
loop_
_entity_poly.entity_id
_entity_poly.type
_entity_poly.pdbx_seq_one_letter_code
_entity_poly.pdbx_strand_id
1 'polypeptide(L)'
;MNSDYTLMKKKNIYILLLLIPVLFTSCKVGKSYVHPEMVLPDSLAQQQDSASIADEQWQAVYTDNTLRSLIDRALEYNKDMLIAAARVKEMAAQKRISVANLLPQLNGRVEAEREVENHGGHSRDVGNTYEAKALLSWEFDLWGNLRWKKAAAVAEYLQSVEAQRALRMTIVSEVAQAYYELVALDTELEIVR
;
A
#
# COMPACT_ATOMS: atom_id res chain seq x y z
N MET A 1 53.53 36.04 -6.04
CA MET A 1 52.49 35.80 -5.03
C MET A 1 51.08 35.47 -5.62
N ASN A 2 50.84 35.68 -6.94
CA ASN A 2 49.55 35.34 -7.59
C ASN A 2 49.45 33.93 -8.18
N SER A 3 50.58 33.20 -8.36
CA SER A 3 50.57 31.89 -9.00
C SER A 3 50.07 30.79 -8.06
N ASP A 4 50.32 30.90 -6.77
CA ASP A 4 49.94 29.85 -5.78
C ASP A 4 48.45 29.86 -5.46
N TYR A 5 47.80 31.04 -5.49
CA TYR A 5 46.33 31.17 -5.30
C TYR A 5 45.54 30.55 -6.45
N THR A 6 46.03 30.62 -7.68
CA THR A 6 45.39 30.06 -8.87
C THR A 6 45.52 28.52 -8.89
N LEU A 7 46.66 27.99 -8.42
CA LEU A 7 46.90 26.53 -8.29
C LEU A 7 46.04 25.92 -7.18
N MET A 8 45.91 26.58 -6.03
CA MET A 8 45.04 26.12 -4.93
C MET A 8 43.54 26.14 -5.34
N LYS A 9 43.10 27.18 -6.05
CA LYS A 9 41.73 27.28 -6.54
C LYS A 9 41.37 26.21 -7.57
N LYS A 10 42.31 25.88 -8.48
CA LYS A 10 42.13 24.76 -9.43
C LYS A 10 42.12 23.40 -8.72
N LYS A 11 42.99 23.17 -7.74
CA LYS A 11 43.04 21.93 -6.95
C LYS A 11 41.72 21.70 -6.19
N ASN A 12 41.12 22.74 -5.60
CA ASN A 12 39.86 22.65 -4.89
C ASN A 12 38.70 22.37 -5.85
N ILE A 13 38.71 22.91 -7.07
CA ILE A 13 37.71 22.62 -8.12
C ILE A 13 37.79 21.13 -8.54
N TYR A 14 38.98 20.58 -8.72
CA TYR A 14 39.13 19.15 -9.05
C TYR A 14 38.67 18.24 -7.91
N ILE A 15 38.96 18.59 -6.65
CA ILE A 15 38.49 17.87 -5.47
C ILE A 15 36.95 17.94 -5.40
N LEU A 16 36.35 19.08 -5.64
CA LEU A 16 34.89 19.23 -5.68
C LEU A 16 34.27 18.43 -6.83
N LEU A 17 34.87 18.43 -8.01
CA LEU A 17 34.44 17.67 -9.19
C LEU A 17 34.56 16.15 -8.98
N LEU A 18 35.55 15.70 -8.19
CA LEU A 18 35.74 14.29 -7.83
C LEU A 18 34.77 13.84 -6.72
N LEU A 19 34.32 14.77 -5.85
CA LEU A 19 33.37 14.47 -4.77
C LEU A 19 31.91 14.37 -5.28
N ILE A 20 31.58 15.09 -6.37
CA ILE A 20 30.24 15.08 -6.95
C ILE A 20 29.77 13.67 -7.35
N PRO A 21 30.50 12.84 -8.11
CA PRO A 21 30.04 11.50 -8.48
C PRO A 21 29.91 10.55 -7.28
N VAL A 22 30.66 10.76 -6.19
CA VAL A 22 30.54 9.95 -4.96
C VAL A 22 29.20 10.22 -4.27
N LEU A 23 28.66 11.43 -4.36
CA LEU A 23 27.37 11.79 -3.80
C LEU A 23 26.19 11.18 -4.60
N PHE A 24 26.39 10.82 -5.87
CA PHE A 24 25.38 10.20 -6.70
C PHE A 24 25.31 8.68 -6.60
N THR A 25 26.28 8.01 -5.97
CA THR A 25 26.20 6.58 -5.65
C THR A 25 25.37 6.37 -4.39
N SER A 26 24.11 6.78 -4.40
CA SER A 26 23.15 6.48 -3.34
C SER A 26 22.84 4.98 -3.36
N CYS A 27 23.68 4.18 -2.72
CA CYS A 27 23.43 2.77 -2.55
C CYS A 27 22.25 2.57 -1.60
N LYS A 28 21.17 1.98 -2.09
CA LYS A 28 20.08 1.48 -1.25
C LYS A 28 20.66 0.37 -0.36
N VAL A 29 20.84 0.66 0.93
CA VAL A 29 21.35 -0.32 1.90
C VAL A 29 20.28 -1.36 2.21
N GLY A 30 20.60 -2.65 2.05
CA GLY A 30 19.70 -3.77 2.33
C GLY A 30 19.58 -4.74 1.14
N LYS A 31 19.04 -5.94 1.43
CA LYS A 31 18.79 -6.95 0.40
C LYS A 31 17.36 -6.80 -0.13
N SER A 32 17.20 -6.79 -1.45
CA SER A 32 15.89 -6.88 -2.09
C SER A 32 15.27 -8.26 -1.81
N TYR A 33 13.97 -8.28 -1.57
CA TYR A 33 13.24 -9.54 -1.45
C TYR A 33 13.32 -10.29 -2.78
N VAL A 34 13.73 -11.57 -2.68
CA VAL A 34 13.70 -12.51 -3.78
C VAL A 34 12.71 -13.59 -3.39
N HIS A 35 11.77 -13.89 -4.27
CA HIS A 35 10.81 -14.97 -4.03
C HIS A 35 11.58 -16.28 -3.90
N PRO A 36 11.41 -17.04 -2.79
CA PRO A 36 12.06 -18.35 -2.66
C PRO A 36 11.49 -19.29 -3.73
N GLU A 37 12.36 -20.02 -4.41
CA GLU A 37 11.95 -21.11 -5.29
C GLU A 37 11.35 -22.22 -4.42
N MET A 38 10.09 -22.56 -4.69
CA MET A 38 9.48 -23.76 -4.10
C MET A 38 9.99 -24.98 -4.85
N VAL A 39 10.79 -25.80 -4.17
CA VAL A 39 11.18 -27.11 -4.68
C VAL A 39 9.97 -28.03 -4.54
N LEU A 40 9.20 -28.17 -5.60
CA LEU A 40 8.11 -29.14 -5.67
C LEU A 40 8.68 -30.53 -5.98
N PRO A 41 8.14 -31.62 -5.40
CA PRO A 41 8.47 -32.98 -5.80
C PRO A 41 8.23 -33.18 -7.28
N ASP A 42 9.12 -33.92 -7.97
CA ASP A 42 9.05 -34.18 -9.40
C ASP A 42 7.69 -34.76 -9.86
N SER A 43 7.02 -35.51 -8.99
CA SER A 43 5.68 -36.05 -9.24
C SER A 43 4.59 -34.98 -9.40
N LEU A 44 4.76 -33.81 -8.80
CA LEU A 44 3.84 -32.66 -8.93
C LEU A 44 4.27 -31.73 -10.08
N ALA A 45 5.57 -31.69 -10.39
CA ALA A 45 6.10 -30.88 -11.49
C ALA A 45 5.79 -31.47 -12.87
N GLN A 46 5.59 -32.81 -12.99
CA GLN A 46 5.27 -33.50 -14.23
C GLN A 46 3.81 -33.41 -14.69
N GLN A 47 2.91 -32.87 -13.86
CA GLN A 47 1.49 -32.67 -14.18
C GLN A 47 1.22 -31.36 -14.94
N GLN A 48 2.16 -30.89 -15.73
CA GLN A 48 2.08 -29.58 -16.44
C GLN A 48 1.06 -29.56 -17.60
N ASP A 49 0.38 -30.64 -17.94
CA ASP A 49 -0.46 -30.75 -19.16
C ASP A 49 -1.97 -30.87 -18.89
N SER A 50 -2.44 -30.79 -17.68
CA SER A 50 -3.88 -30.72 -17.40
C SER A 50 -4.24 -29.32 -16.94
N ALA A 51 -5.18 -28.67 -17.65
CA ALA A 51 -5.82 -27.45 -17.16
C ALA A 51 -6.23 -27.63 -15.68
N SER A 52 -5.59 -26.89 -14.80
CA SER A 52 -5.88 -26.98 -13.38
C SER A 52 -7.26 -26.38 -13.11
N ILE A 53 -8.11 -27.06 -12.33
CA ILE A 53 -9.38 -26.50 -11.87
C ILE A 53 -9.20 -25.17 -11.12
N ALA A 54 -7.99 -24.91 -10.62
CA ALA A 54 -7.65 -23.65 -9.98
C ALA A 54 -7.57 -22.45 -10.96
N ASP A 55 -7.39 -22.73 -12.25
CA ASP A 55 -7.38 -21.71 -13.31
C ASP A 55 -8.79 -21.42 -13.86
N GLU A 56 -9.75 -22.30 -13.56
CA GLU A 56 -11.13 -22.17 -13.98
C GLU A 56 -11.87 -21.11 -13.13
N GLN A 57 -12.73 -20.35 -13.81
CA GLN A 57 -13.63 -19.46 -13.10
C GLN A 57 -14.70 -20.27 -12.37
N TRP A 58 -15.07 -19.89 -11.14
CA TRP A 58 -16.07 -20.63 -10.34
C TRP A 58 -17.39 -20.82 -11.08
N GLN A 59 -17.75 -19.91 -12.02
CA GLN A 59 -18.93 -20.04 -12.89
C GLN A 59 -18.85 -21.23 -13.85
N ALA A 60 -17.67 -21.66 -14.22
CA ALA A 60 -17.50 -22.88 -15.03
C ALA A 60 -17.64 -24.14 -14.18
N VAL A 61 -17.21 -24.08 -12.93
CA VAL A 61 -17.28 -25.22 -11.99
C VAL A 61 -18.73 -25.48 -11.54
N TYR A 62 -19.44 -24.43 -11.14
CA TYR A 62 -20.83 -24.55 -10.68
C TYR A 62 -21.80 -24.21 -11.80
N THR A 63 -22.54 -25.22 -12.31
CA THR A 63 -23.44 -25.10 -13.46
C THR A 63 -24.90 -24.82 -13.08
N ASP A 64 -25.28 -25.03 -11.81
CA ASP A 64 -26.62 -24.76 -11.31
C ASP A 64 -26.91 -23.25 -11.26
N ASN A 65 -27.98 -22.82 -11.92
CA ASN A 65 -28.35 -21.40 -12.02
C ASN A 65 -28.82 -20.83 -10.67
N THR A 66 -29.46 -21.63 -9.82
CA THR A 66 -29.91 -21.23 -8.48
C THR A 66 -28.70 -20.97 -7.61
N LEU A 67 -27.75 -21.91 -7.58
CA LEU A 67 -26.50 -21.77 -6.85
C LEU A 67 -25.71 -20.53 -7.33
N ARG A 68 -25.58 -20.35 -8.64
CA ARG A 68 -24.89 -19.15 -9.19
C ARG A 68 -25.52 -17.85 -8.71
N SER A 69 -26.85 -17.76 -8.72
CA SER A 69 -27.55 -16.56 -8.27
C SER A 69 -27.35 -16.29 -6.76
N LEU A 70 -27.28 -17.35 -5.95
CA LEU A 70 -26.97 -17.26 -4.52
C LEU A 70 -25.54 -16.79 -4.27
N ILE A 71 -24.56 -17.33 -5.01
CA ILE A 71 -23.17 -16.91 -4.94
C ILE A 71 -23.03 -15.43 -5.34
N ASP A 72 -23.60 -15.01 -6.47
CA ASP A 72 -23.54 -13.62 -6.92
C ASP A 72 -24.13 -12.67 -5.89
N ARG A 73 -25.26 -13.03 -5.31
CA ARG A 73 -25.90 -12.25 -4.25
C ARG A 73 -25.05 -12.19 -2.97
N ALA A 74 -24.41 -13.32 -2.59
CA ALA A 74 -23.51 -13.35 -1.45
C ALA A 74 -22.30 -12.45 -1.68
N LEU A 75 -21.66 -12.51 -2.86
CA LEU A 75 -20.51 -11.68 -3.20
C LEU A 75 -20.85 -10.17 -3.23
N GLU A 76 -22.08 -9.81 -3.62
CA GLU A 76 -22.52 -8.41 -3.68
C GLU A 76 -22.85 -7.84 -2.30
N TYR A 77 -23.54 -8.62 -1.45
CA TYR A 77 -24.08 -8.10 -0.18
C TYR A 77 -23.31 -8.53 1.07
N ASN A 78 -22.33 -9.41 0.95
CA ASN A 78 -21.53 -9.85 2.09
C ASN A 78 -20.73 -8.67 2.67
N LYS A 79 -20.85 -8.48 3.99
CA LYS A 79 -20.18 -7.38 4.70
C LYS A 79 -18.66 -7.49 4.71
N ASP A 80 -18.13 -8.71 4.78
CA ASP A 80 -16.69 -8.95 4.78
C ASP A 80 -16.08 -8.60 3.43
N MET A 81 -16.80 -8.81 2.31
CA MET A 81 -16.38 -8.34 0.98
C MET A 81 -16.29 -6.81 0.92
N LEU A 82 -17.26 -6.09 1.54
CA LEU A 82 -17.24 -4.63 1.60
C LEU A 82 -16.08 -4.13 2.46
N ILE A 83 -15.81 -4.78 3.59
CA ILE A 83 -14.66 -4.48 4.47
C ILE A 83 -13.34 -4.74 3.72
N ALA A 84 -13.22 -5.89 3.05
CA ALA A 84 -12.01 -6.20 2.27
C ALA A 84 -11.77 -5.18 1.14
N ALA A 85 -12.82 -4.76 0.44
CA ALA A 85 -12.73 -3.72 -0.59
C ALA A 85 -12.30 -2.36 0.00
N ALA A 86 -12.81 -1.99 1.18
CA ALA A 86 -12.38 -0.79 1.89
C ALA A 86 -10.91 -0.88 2.32
N ARG A 87 -10.46 -2.05 2.79
CA ARG A 87 -9.07 -2.30 3.17
C ARG A 87 -8.11 -2.15 1.99
N VAL A 88 -8.47 -2.64 0.80
CA VAL A 88 -7.68 -2.44 -0.42
C VAL A 88 -7.53 -0.94 -0.73
N LYS A 89 -8.60 -0.15 -0.59
CA LYS A 89 -8.54 1.30 -0.79
C LYS A 89 -7.67 2.00 0.25
N GLU A 90 -7.73 1.58 1.51
CA GLU A 90 -6.87 2.07 2.58
C GLU A 90 -5.39 1.80 2.27
N MET A 91 -5.04 0.57 1.91
CA MET A 91 -3.65 0.22 1.56
C MET A 91 -3.17 0.95 0.30
N ALA A 92 -4.05 1.19 -0.67
CA ALA A 92 -3.74 2.03 -1.83
C ALA A 92 -3.42 3.49 -1.43
N ALA A 93 -4.12 4.03 -0.44
CA ALA A 93 -3.84 5.37 0.11
C ALA A 93 -2.49 5.40 0.86
N GLN A 94 -2.20 4.41 1.70
CA GLN A 94 -0.91 4.28 2.39
C GLN A 94 0.27 4.18 1.41
N LYS A 95 0.11 3.41 0.33
CA LYS A 95 1.10 3.38 -0.76
C LYS A 95 1.34 4.76 -1.36
N ARG A 96 0.29 5.56 -1.60
CA ARG A 96 0.41 6.94 -2.12
C ARG A 96 1.14 7.86 -1.14
N ILE A 97 0.86 7.75 0.16
CA ILE A 97 1.57 8.50 1.22
C ILE A 97 3.07 8.17 1.20
N SER A 98 3.42 6.88 1.10
CA SER A 98 4.81 6.45 1.02
C SER A 98 5.55 6.98 -0.21
N VAL A 99 4.84 7.15 -1.34
CA VAL A 99 5.39 7.79 -2.54
C VAL A 99 5.54 9.30 -2.33
N ALA A 100 4.54 9.96 -1.72
CA ALA A 100 4.56 11.40 -1.46
C ALA A 100 5.72 11.80 -0.53
N ASN A 101 6.10 10.96 0.42
CA ASN A 101 7.23 11.19 1.33
C ASN A 101 8.60 11.24 0.62
N LEU A 102 8.70 10.79 -0.63
CA LEU A 102 9.90 10.95 -1.47
C LEU A 102 10.00 12.32 -2.13
N LEU A 103 8.91 13.10 -2.13
CA LEU A 103 8.82 14.40 -2.79
C LEU A 103 8.98 15.55 -1.80
N PRO A 104 9.41 16.73 -2.24
CA PRO A 104 9.36 17.93 -1.43
C PRO A 104 7.94 18.25 -0.96
N GLN A 105 7.78 18.58 0.32
CA GLN A 105 6.52 18.95 0.93
C GLN A 105 6.45 20.45 1.15
N LEU A 106 5.40 21.08 0.65
CA LEU A 106 5.11 22.48 0.85
C LEU A 106 3.94 22.62 1.84
N ASN A 107 4.20 23.24 2.98
CA ASN A 107 3.19 23.52 4.00
C ASN A 107 2.94 25.02 4.07
N GLY A 108 1.67 25.42 4.01
CA GLY A 108 1.24 26.79 4.24
C GLY A 108 0.49 26.89 5.58
N ARG A 109 0.79 27.92 6.37
CA ARG A 109 0.05 28.27 7.59
C ARG A 109 -0.35 29.73 7.54
N VAL A 110 -1.62 29.99 7.77
CA VAL A 110 -2.15 31.34 7.97
C VAL A 110 -2.76 31.36 9.35
N GLU A 111 -2.35 32.31 10.16
CA GLU A 111 -2.79 32.45 11.55
C GLU A 111 -3.29 33.88 11.76
N ALA A 112 -4.42 34.02 12.40
CA ALA A 112 -4.96 35.28 12.87
C ALA A 112 -5.22 35.14 14.36
N GLU A 113 -4.53 35.91 15.17
CA GLU A 113 -4.62 35.88 16.62
C GLU A 113 -5.07 37.24 17.12
N ARG A 114 -5.99 37.22 18.09
CA ARG A 114 -6.41 38.41 18.83
C ARG A 114 -6.05 38.21 20.29
N GLU A 115 -5.09 38.95 20.74
CA GLU A 115 -4.63 38.97 22.13
C GLU A 115 -5.29 40.13 22.91
N VAL A 116 -5.76 39.82 24.08
CA VAL A 116 -6.36 40.81 24.98
C VAL A 116 -5.60 40.74 26.32
N GLU A 117 -4.70 41.67 26.52
CA GLU A 117 -3.98 41.80 27.79
C GLU A 117 -4.72 42.73 28.76
N ASN A 118 -4.99 42.22 29.97
CA ASN A 118 -5.53 43.00 31.08
C ASN A 118 -4.42 43.27 32.09
N HIS A 119 -3.87 44.47 32.05
CA HIS A 119 -2.92 44.94 33.06
C HIS A 119 -3.66 45.54 34.24
N GLY A 120 -3.96 44.71 35.25
CA GLY A 120 -4.43 45.08 36.59
C GLY A 120 -5.05 46.48 36.79
N GLY A 121 -6.25 46.70 36.24
CA GLY A 121 -7.11 47.81 36.65
C GLY A 121 -7.17 49.06 35.78
N HIS A 122 -6.33 49.31 34.78
CA HIS A 122 -6.36 50.62 34.08
C HIS A 122 -6.24 50.60 32.53
N SER A 123 -5.83 49.54 31.86
CA SER A 123 -5.90 49.52 30.42
C SER A 123 -6.08 48.08 29.90
N ARG A 124 -7.04 47.94 29.01
CA ARG A 124 -7.25 46.75 28.22
C ARG A 124 -6.55 46.98 26.87
N ASP A 125 -5.46 46.29 26.67
CA ASP A 125 -4.77 46.38 25.37
C ASP A 125 -5.25 45.24 24.46
N VAL A 126 -5.56 45.52 23.21
CA VAL A 126 -6.08 44.60 22.23
C VAL A 126 -5.16 44.57 21.03
N GLY A 127 -4.37 43.53 20.91
CA GLY A 127 -3.51 43.26 19.75
C GLY A 127 -4.19 42.32 18.74
N ASN A 128 -4.03 42.62 17.47
CA ASN A 128 -4.36 41.66 16.40
C ASN A 128 -3.07 41.34 15.65
N THR A 129 -2.73 40.05 15.59
CA THR A 129 -1.57 39.54 14.87
C THR A 129 -2.03 38.69 13.70
N TYR A 130 -1.49 38.95 12.53
CA TYR A 130 -1.75 38.18 11.33
C TYR A 130 -0.44 37.61 10.83
N GLU A 131 -0.35 36.30 10.68
CA GLU A 131 0.85 35.63 10.22
C GLU A 131 0.54 34.72 9.04
N ALA A 132 1.38 34.78 8.01
CA ALA A 132 1.36 33.86 6.90
C ALA A 132 2.76 33.26 6.70
N LYS A 133 2.87 31.94 6.78
CA LYS A 133 4.12 31.19 6.62
C LYS A 133 3.99 30.15 5.52
N ALA A 134 5.04 29.99 4.72
CA ALA A 134 5.21 28.88 3.79
C ALA A 134 6.51 28.16 4.15
N LEU A 135 6.44 26.85 4.34
CA LEU A 135 7.58 26.01 4.69
C LEU A 135 7.72 24.91 3.64
N LEU A 136 8.88 24.87 2.97
CA LEU A 136 9.29 23.79 2.09
C LEU A 136 10.23 22.86 2.85
N SER A 137 9.87 21.57 2.94
CA SER A 137 10.70 20.54 3.55
C SER A 137 10.91 19.39 2.59
N TRP A 138 12.11 18.82 2.58
CA TRP A 138 12.46 17.67 1.78
C TRP A 138 13.51 16.82 2.50
N GLU A 139 13.23 15.52 2.62
CA GLU A 139 14.15 14.54 3.18
C GLU A 139 14.91 13.83 2.05
N PHE A 140 16.24 13.99 2.03
CA PHE A 140 17.10 13.29 1.08
C PHE A 140 17.28 11.83 1.54
N ASP A 141 16.82 10.90 0.73
CA ASP A 141 16.89 9.45 1.03
C ASP A 141 18.27 8.87 0.68
N LEU A 142 19.31 9.28 1.40
CA LEU A 142 20.70 8.85 1.18
C LEU A 142 20.88 7.34 1.38
N TRP A 143 20.25 6.77 2.40
CA TRP A 143 20.38 5.37 2.77
C TRP A 143 19.28 4.47 2.23
N GLY A 144 18.30 5.01 1.55
CA GLY A 144 17.20 4.27 0.97
C GLY A 144 16.07 3.92 1.93
N ASN A 145 15.97 4.56 3.10
CA ASN A 145 14.91 4.33 4.08
C ASN A 145 13.51 4.59 3.49
N LEU A 146 13.31 5.73 2.83
CA LEU A 146 12.03 6.07 2.20
C LEU A 146 11.69 5.14 1.04
N ARG A 147 12.70 4.74 0.25
CA ARG A 147 12.54 3.75 -0.82
C ARG A 147 12.15 2.37 -0.29
N TRP A 148 12.69 1.96 0.88
CA TRP A 148 12.29 0.72 1.54
C TRP A 148 10.87 0.80 2.10
N LYS A 149 10.49 1.91 2.73
CA LYS A 149 9.12 2.15 3.20
C LYS A 149 8.11 2.11 2.04
N LYS A 150 8.45 2.71 0.90
CA LYS A 150 7.63 2.61 -0.31
C LYS A 150 7.49 1.15 -0.78
N ALA A 151 8.59 0.38 -0.81
CA ALA A 151 8.56 -1.02 -1.22
C ALA A 151 7.69 -1.86 -0.28
N ALA A 152 7.78 -1.65 1.02
CA ALA A 152 6.91 -2.30 2.01
C ALA A 152 5.43 -1.95 1.80
N ALA A 153 5.10 -0.67 1.63
CA ALA A 153 3.72 -0.24 1.39
C ALA A 153 3.13 -0.78 0.07
N VAL A 154 3.98 -0.99 -0.96
CA VAL A 154 3.56 -1.67 -2.20
C VAL A 154 3.25 -3.15 -1.92
N ALA A 155 4.08 -3.84 -1.15
CA ALA A 155 3.85 -5.24 -0.78
C ALA A 155 2.58 -5.41 0.07
N GLU A 156 2.34 -4.53 1.04
CA GLU A 156 1.11 -4.52 1.87
C GLU A 156 -0.15 -4.27 1.02
N TYR A 157 -0.07 -3.36 0.04
CA TYR A 157 -1.16 -3.14 -0.90
C TYR A 157 -1.45 -4.41 -1.71
N LEU A 158 -0.43 -5.07 -2.28
CA LEU A 158 -0.60 -6.32 -3.03
C LEU A 158 -1.16 -7.43 -2.14
N GLN A 159 -0.66 -7.56 -0.91
CA GLN A 159 -1.20 -8.50 0.07
C GLN A 159 -2.70 -8.27 0.31
N SER A 160 -3.15 -7.03 0.43
CA SER A 160 -4.57 -6.72 0.63
C SER A 160 -5.44 -7.11 -0.57
N VAL A 161 -4.92 -6.98 -1.80
CA VAL A 161 -5.60 -7.42 -3.02
C VAL A 161 -5.75 -8.95 -3.06
N GLU A 162 -4.68 -9.67 -2.72
CA GLU A 162 -4.73 -11.15 -2.69
C GLU A 162 -5.61 -11.66 -1.54
N ALA A 163 -5.62 -11.00 -0.38
CA ALA A 163 -6.53 -11.31 0.72
C ALA A 163 -8.00 -11.14 0.32
N GLN A 164 -8.33 -10.09 -0.45
CA GLN A 164 -9.68 -9.92 -0.99
C GLN A 164 -10.06 -11.05 -1.97
N ARG A 165 -9.13 -11.49 -2.81
CA ARG A 165 -9.35 -12.63 -3.72
C ARG A 165 -9.58 -13.93 -2.95
N ALA A 166 -8.77 -14.18 -1.93
CA ALA A 166 -8.93 -15.36 -1.07
C ALA A 166 -10.29 -15.37 -0.36
N LEU A 167 -10.71 -14.23 0.21
CA LEU A 167 -12.04 -14.09 0.82
C LEU A 167 -13.17 -14.38 -0.17
N ARG A 168 -13.06 -13.87 -1.41
CA ARG A 168 -14.04 -14.16 -2.47
C ARG A 168 -14.17 -15.67 -2.72
N MET A 169 -13.06 -16.40 -2.79
CA MET A 169 -13.07 -17.85 -2.97
C MET A 169 -13.69 -18.59 -1.77
N THR A 170 -13.40 -18.13 -0.55
CA THR A 170 -14.02 -18.66 0.67
C THR A 170 -15.53 -18.51 0.65
N ILE A 171 -16.05 -17.34 0.33
CA ILE A 171 -17.51 -17.09 0.27
C ILE A 171 -18.16 -17.96 -0.80
N VAL A 172 -17.56 -18.08 -1.98
CA VAL A 172 -18.06 -18.98 -3.04
C VAL A 172 -18.16 -20.42 -2.55
N SER A 173 -17.12 -20.90 -1.88
CA SER A 173 -17.04 -22.25 -1.33
C SER A 173 -18.08 -22.50 -0.23
N GLU A 174 -18.23 -21.57 0.71
CA GLU A 174 -19.19 -21.67 1.81
C GLU A 174 -20.64 -21.68 1.33
N VAL A 175 -20.98 -20.81 0.36
CA VAL A 175 -22.32 -20.79 -0.24
C VAL A 175 -22.62 -22.10 -0.99
N ALA A 176 -21.65 -22.59 -1.76
CA ALA A 176 -21.79 -23.85 -2.48
C ALA A 176 -21.95 -25.04 -1.51
N GLN A 177 -21.15 -25.10 -0.46
CA GLN A 177 -21.26 -26.13 0.56
C GLN A 177 -22.65 -26.11 1.22
N ALA A 178 -23.11 -24.97 1.71
CA ALA A 178 -24.41 -24.83 2.36
C ALA A 178 -25.56 -25.22 1.42
N TYR A 179 -25.47 -24.86 0.12
CA TYR A 179 -26.47 -25.21 -0.88
C TYR A 179 -26.56 -26.74 -1.08
N TYR A 180 -25.44 -27.42 -1.25
CA TYR A 180 -25.44 -28.87 -1.44
C TYR A 180 -25.81 -29.65 -0.16
N GLU A 181 -25.46 -29.13 1.02
CA GLU A 181 -25.93 -29.67 2.28
C GLU A 181 -27.48 -29.62 2.39
N LEU A 182 -28.09 -28.47 1.98
CA LEU A 182 -29.54 -28.32 1.94
C LEU A 182 -30.18 -29.29 0.95
N VAL A 183 -29.63 -29.44 -0.25
CA VAL A 183 -30.14 -30.41 -1.25
C VAL A 183 -30.06 -31.83 -0.76
N ALA A 184 -28.96 -32.17 -0.06
CA ALA A 184 -28.82 -33.51 0.54
C ALA A 184 -29.87 -33.80 1.62
N LEU A 185 -30.11 -32.83 2.52
CA LEU A 185 -31.14 -32.94 3.56
C LEU A 185 -32.56 -33.03 3.00
N ASP A 186 -32.89 -32.28 1.94
CA ASP A 186 -34.17 -32.36 1.25
C ASP A 186 -34.37 -33.76 0.64
N THR A 187 -33.33 -34.31 0.02
CA THR A 187 -33.36 -35.66 -0.54
C THR A 187 -33.58 -36.73 0.56
N GLU A 188 -32.90 -36.58 1.71
CA GLU A 188 -33.05 -37.49 2.86
C GLU A 188 -34.49 -37.44 3.42
N LEU A 189 -35.10 -36.26 3.50
CA LEU A 189 -36.51 -36.08 3.91
C LEU A 189 -37.47 -36.77 2.96
N GLU A 190 -37.22 -36.74 1.65
CA GLU A 190 -38.05 -37.44 0.66
C GLU A 190 -37.98 -38.98 0.80
N ILE A 191 -36.80 -39.51 1.17
CA ILE A 191 -36.63 -40.98 1.36
C ILE A 191 -37.37 -41.47 2.61
N VAL A 192 -37.46 -40.64 3.66
CA VAL A 192 -38.07 -41.02 4.96
C VAL A 192 -39.62 -40.84 4.95
N ARG A 193 -40.18 -40.12 3.98
CA ARG A 193 -41.64 -39.94 3.80
C ARG A 193 -42.27 -41.08 3.03
#